data_8f4a22b4c2ba6a9af07de1b1dbadcc3a
#
_entry.id   8f4a22b4c2ba6a9af07de1b1dbadcc3a
#
_cell.length_a   1.000
_cell.length_b   1.000
_cell.length_c   1.000
_cell.angle_alpha   90.00
_cell.angle_beta   90.00
_cell.angle_gamma   90.00
#
_symmetry.space_group_name_H-M   'P 1'
#
loop_
_entity.id
_entity.type
_entity.pdbx_description
1 polymer ?
#
loop_
_entity_poly.entity_id
_entity_poly.type
_entity_poly.pdbx_seq_one_letter_code
_entity_poly.pdbx_strand_id
1 'polypeptide(L)'
;MYSLSIQSGEDITIYKWKGEWYLVIVQMSFVTLAGPKSDIDRVIDTYLSKYEIQLENALVELNSSGNLLPYVEANPYKDILDKSHALLELMDESIANSPLTDMSVEEATNVINNIDDQIKDLKEEINTLNIRKDKLNEDYDCISPFKNLEYDLKQVLGMNYIKYRFGRVPRDMWDSFQTFINPDLDAVFIDCLVDNDFIWGVYFAPEISIKKVDESFEALHFEQVKIPDNYSGTPAQACMNIAKSISEIDEKIRTVESRISTLVQVNKSHVLSACNRIEIAYGNFDVRKLAACTRDSNIVFHILCGWMATKDALSLQAETENDPNVVCMIDNKTDESKVPPTKLKNPKFAKPFEMYVKMYGLPKYGEFDPTIFVAITYSLLFGAMFGDLGQGLCIFAIGLIVYLIKKIPLAAILSAAGFTSAIFGLLYGSVFGFEGVIPKNMG
;
A
#
# COMPACT_ATOMS: atom_id res chain seq x y z
N MET A 1 -29.89 27.79 33.72
CA MET A 1 -29.03 26.63 33.58
C MET A 1 -28.34 26.37 34.91
N TYR A 2 -28.74 25.34 35.65
CA TYR A 2 -28.09 24.99 36.92
C TYR A 2 -27.25 23.75 36.68
N SER A 3 -25.95 23.89 36.78
CA SER A 3 -25.02 22.77 36.76
C SER A 3 -24.87 22.20 38.18
N LEU A 4 -25.34 21.01 38.43
CA LEU A 4 -25.00 20.26 39.64
C LEU A 4 -23.97 19.20 39.20
N SER A 5 -22.70 19.44 39.58
CA SER A 5 -21.65 18.40 39.50
C SER A 5 -21.90 17.41 40.65
N ILE A 6 -22.45 16.27 40.35
CA ILE A 6 -22.42 15.13 41.28
C ILE A 6 -21.15 14.34 40.91
N GLN A 7 -20.14 14.41 41.79
CA GLN A 7 -19.01 13.48 41.78
C GLN A 7 -19.52 12.07 42.12
N SER A 8 -20.03 11.38 41.15
CA SER A 8 -19.97 9.91 41.14
C SER A 8 -18.69 9.54 40.41
N GLY A 9 -17.91 8.59 40.90
CA GLY A 9 -16.54 8.28 40.45
C GLY A 9 -16.34 7.87 38.97
N GLU A 10 -17.14 8.42 38.09
CA GLU A 10 -17.04 8.38 36.65
C GLU A 10 -17.07 9.83 36.13
N ASP A 11 -16.03 10.22 35.36
CA ASP A 11 -15.89 11.56 34.75
C ASP A 11 -16.91 11.82 33.63
N ILE A 12 -18.19 11.80 33.99
CA ILE A 12 -19.29 12.08 33.07
C ILE A 12 -19.96 13.35 33.57
N THR A 13 -19.89 14.42 32.75
CA THR A 13 -20.67 15.64 33.04
C THR A 13 -22.13 15.37 32.69
N ILE A 14 -23.00 15.31 33.69
CA ILE A 14 -24.42 15.10 33.51
C ILE A 14 -25.13 16.46 33.57
N TYR A 15 -25.78 16.84 32.49
CA TYR A 15 -26.63 18.04 32.48
C TYR A 15 -28.08 17.67 32.73
N LYS A 16 -28.76 18.42 33.62
CA LYS A 16 -30.19 18.33 33.88
C LYS A 16 -30.93 19.42 33.10
N TRP A 17 -31.70 19.06 32.09
CA TRP A 17 -32.56 19.99 31.37
C TRP A 17 -34.00 19.51 31.43
N LYS A 18 -34.91 20.34 31.85
CA LYS A 18 -36.34 20.02 32.04
C LYS A 18 -36.64 18.74 32.84
N GLY A 19 -35.76 18.36 33.77
CA GLY A 19 -35.99 17.19 34.64
C GLY A 19 -35.40 15.88 34.17
N GLU A 20 -34.83 15.82 32.94
CA GLU A 20 -34.22 14.63 32.38
C GLU A 20 -32.67 14.69 32.43
N TRP A 21 -32.04 13.54 32.58
CA TRP A 21 -30.57 13.40 32.66
C TRP A 21 -30.00 12.99 31.32
N TYR A 22 -29.10 13.81 30.79
CA TYR A 22 -28.41 13.49 29.52
C TYR A 22 -26.97 13.08 29.82
N LEU A 23 -26.59 11.90 29.35
CA LEU A 23 -25.21 11.42 29.36
C LEU A 23 -24.42 12.19 28.31
N VAL A 24 -23.30 12.79 28.68
CA VAL A 24 -22.56 13.70 27.81
C VAL A 24 -21.08 13.36 27.74
N ILE A 25 -20.52 13.68 26.63
CA ILE A 25 -19.11 13.84 26.19
C ILE A 25 -18.11 13.77 27.35
N VAL A 26 -17.04 12.99 27.15
CA VAL A 26 -15.92 12.86 28.10
C VAL A 26 -15.32 14.24 28.39
N GLN A 27 -15.13 14.56 29.65
CA GLN A 27 -14.43 15.79 30.04
C GLN A 27 -12.97 15.68 29.62
N MET A 28 -12.51 16.69 28.87
CA MET A 28 -11.15 16.76 28.35
C MET A 28 -10.34 17.81 29.14
N SER A 29 -9.08 17.53 29.39
CA SER A 29 -8.10 18.46 29.97
C SER A 29 -6.95 18.64 29.00
N PHE A 30 -6.44 19.88 28.94
CA PHE A 30 -5.24 20.18 28.19
C PHE A 30 -4.02 19.85 29.04
N VAL A 31 -3.14 19.01 28.52
CA VAL A 31 -1.93 18.55 29.23
C VAL A 31 -0.70 19.06 28.50
N THR A 32 0.23 19.58 29.27
CA THR A 32 1.54 20.01 28.78
C THR A 32 2.61 19.21 29.52
N LEU A 33 3.47 18.52 28.75
CA LEU A 33 4.62 17.78 29.23
C LEU A 33 5.90 18.51 28.82
N ALA A 34 6.78 18.77 29.75
CA ALA A 34 8.08 19.38 29.47
C ALA A 34 9.21 18.55 30.09
N GLY A 35 10.31 18.40 29.37
CA GLY A 35 11.50 17.65 29.83
C GLY A 35 12.73 17.97 28.97
N PRO A 36 13.93 17.48 29.34
CA PRO A 36 15.14 17.63 28.54
C PRO A 36 14.94 17.09 27.11
N LYS A 37 15.47 17.78 26.09
CA LYS A 37 15.32 17.38 24.68
C LYS A 37 15.80 15.95 24.41
N SER A 38 16.86 15.50 25.09
CA SER A 38 17.39 14.15 24.94
C SER A 38 16.50 13.04 25.50
N ASP A 39 15.49 13.38 26.28
CA ASP A 39 14.64 12.42 27.00
C ASP A 39 13.25 12.25 26.37
N ILE A 40 13.02 12.90 25.24
CA ILE A 40 11.70 12.92 24.59
C ILE A 40 11.18 11.52 24.25
N ASP A 41 12.07 10.60 23.82
CA ASP A 41 11.68 9.23 23.46
C ASP A 41 11.19 8.45 24.66
N ARG A 42 11.92 8.57 25.77
CA ARG A 42 11.52 7.92 27.01
C ARG A 42 10.17 8.42 27.48
N VAL A 43 9.92 9.73 27.37
CA VAL A 43 8.63 10.33 27.74
C VAL A 43 7.50 9.82 26.85
N ILE A 44 7.72 9.73 25.53
CA ILE A 44 6.74 9.20 24.60
C ILE A 44 6.47 7.71 24.89
N ASP A 45 7.51 6.89 24.99
CA ASP A 45 7.35 5.44 25.15
C ASP A 45 6.84 5.06 26.55
N THR A 46 7.29 5.75 27.61
CA THR A 46 6.95 5.37 29.00
C THR A 46 5.59 5.91 29.43
N TYR A 47 5.24 7.12 29.01
CA TYR A 47 4.06 7.83 29.48
C TYR A 47 2.97 7.97 28.42
N LEU A 48 3.29 8.56 27.25
CA LEU A 48 2.25 8.89 26.26
C LEU A 48 1.68 7.66 25.57
N SER A 49 2.49 6.61 25.35
CA SER A 49 2.02 5.36 24.70
C SER A 49 0.93 4.62 25.48
N LYS A 50 0.78 4.87 26.76
CA LYS A 50 -0.21 4.22 27.64
C LYS A 50 -1.61 4.85 27.54
N TYR A 51 -1.70 6.10 27.10
CA TYR A 51 -2.91 6.89 27.14
C TYR A 51 -3.32 7.34 25.75
N GLU A 52 -4.61 7.53 25.57
CA GLU A 52 -5.18 8.13 24.34
C GLU A 52 -5.12 9.65 24.43
N ILE A 53 -4.09 10.26 23.86
CA ILE A 53 -3.89 11.71 23.80
C ILE A 53 -4.01 12.21 22.36
N GLN A 54 -4.74 13.30 22.15
CA GLN A 54 -4.71 14.04 20.90
C GLN A 54 -3.67 15.14 21.03
N LEU A 55 -2.49 14.89 20.47
CA LEU A 55 -1.40 15.85 20.46
C LEU A 55 -1.70 17.03 19.54
N GLU A 56 -1.37 18.21 20.00
CA GLU A 56 -1.46 19.46 19.27
C GLU A 56 -0.07 20.04 19.00
N ASN A 57 0.02 20.92 18.01
CA ASN A 57 1.31 21.57 17.72
C ASN A 57 1.65 22.58 18.82
N ALA A 58 2.63 22.25 19.64
CA ALA A 58 3.03 23.06 20.80
C ALA A 58 3.47 24.48 20.42
N LEU A 59 4.00 24.72 19.22
CA LEU A 59 4.34 26.06 18.73
C LEU A 59 3.10 26.91 18.49
N VAL A 60 2.02 26.32 17.98
CA VAL A 60 0.77 27.03 17.69
C VAL A 60 0.04 27.34 18.99
N GLU A 61 -0.02 26.35 19.89
CA GLU A 61 -0.78 26.44 21.13
C GLU A 61 -0.12 27.32 22.18
N LEU A 62 1.21 27.39 22.19
CA LEU A 62 2.00 28.14 23.19
C LEU A 62 2.60 29.44 22.62
N ASN A 63 2.11 29.94 21.52
CA ASN A 63 2.66 31.07 20.72
C ASN A 63 2.75 32.40 21.46
N SER A 64 2.32 32.48 22.72
CA SER A 64 2.42 33.69 23.56
C SER A 64 3.80 33.93 24.13
N SER A 65 4.70 32.97 24.09
CA SER A 65 6.07 33.09 24.57
C SER A 65 7.05 32.98 23.40
N GLY A 66 7.51 34.11 22.86
CA GLY A 66 8.36 34.24 21.67
C GLY A 66 9.73 33.53 21.70
N ASN A 67 9.94 32.55 22.57
CA ASN A 67 11.20 31.82 22.80
C ASN A 67 11.13 30.33 22.46
N LEU A 68 10.16 29.90 21.64
CA LEU A 68 10.02 28.50 21.23
C LEU A 68 10.49 28.30 19.77
N LEU A 69 11.13 27.18 19.53
CA LEU A 69 11.59 26.72 18.22
C LEU A 69 10.94 25.38 17.87
N PRO A 70 10.71 25.08 16.58
CA PRO A 70 10.25 23.76 16.19
C PRO A 70 11.32 22.70 16.50
N TYR A 71 10.86 21.51 16.82
CA TYR A 71 11.74 20.34 16.88
C TYR A 71 12.06 19.90 15.45
N VAL A 72 13.27 20.20 14.97
CA VAL A 72 13.69 19.89 13.58
C VAL A 72 14.73 18.78 13.61
N GLU A 73 14.30 17.55 13.36
CA GLU A 73 15.18 16.40 13.11
C GLU A 73 14.57 15.54 12.00
N ALA A 74 15.42 15.01 11.11
CA ALA A 74 14.98 14.06 10.10
C ALA A 74 14.65 12.71 10.78
N ASN A 75 13.54 12.09 10.39
CA ASN A 75 13.18 10.78 10.94
C ASN A 75 14.14 9.71 10.41
N PRO A 76 14.95 9.07 11.28
CA PRO A 76 15.95 8.08 10.85
C PRO A 76 15.33 6.78 10.35
N TYR A 77 14.05 6.56 10.62
CA TYR A 77 13.35 5.32 10.25
C TYR A 77 12.67 5.40 8.89
N LYS A 78 12.78 6.53 8.17
CA LYS A 78 12.08 6.71 6.90
C LYS A 78 12.52 5.69 5.86
N ASP A 79 13.83 5.54 5.64
CA ASP A 79 14.36 4.64 4.61
C ASP A 79 14.01 3.18 4.89
N ILE A 80 14.04 2.77 6.17
CA ILE A 80 13.69 1.41 6.55
C ILE A 80 12.17 1.17 6.48
N LEU A 81 11.36 2.21 6.71
CA LEU A 81 9.91 2.15 6.52
C LEU A 81 9.56 1.95 5.05
N ASP A 82 10.19 2.69 4.14
CA ASP A 82 9.97 2.56 2.70
C ASP A 82 10.30 1.13 2.22
N LYS A 83 11.40 0.53 2.72
CA LYS A 83 11.73 -0.89 2.47
C LYS A 83 10.69 -1.83 3.05
N SER A 84 10.18 -1.56 4.26
CA SER A 84 9.16 -2.39 4.88
C SER A 84 7.86 -2.39 4.09
N HIS A 85 7.44 -1.25 3.56
CA HIS A 85 6.26 -1.15 2.70
C HIS A 85 6.44 -1.92 1.38
N ALA A 86 7.62 -1.83 0.76
CA ALA A 86 7.93 -2.61 -0.44
C ALA A 86 7.87 -4.13 -0.19
N LEU A 87 8.30 -4.59 1.00
CA LEU A 87 8.19 -6.01 1.39
C LEU A 87 6.72 -6.43 1.62
N LEU A 88 5.90 -5.54 2.22
CA LEU A 88 4.47 -5.80 2.43
C LEU A 88 3.70 -5.90 1.11
N GLU A 89 4.01 -5.05 0.13
CA GLU A 89 3.43 -5.14 -1.23
C GLU A 89 3.75 -6.49 -1.89
N LEU A 90 4.99 -6.98 -1.75
CA LEU A 90 5.37 -8.30 -2.26
C LEU A 90 4.63 -9.46 -1.58
N MET A 91 4.13 -9.24 -0.36
CA MET A 91 3.38 -10.24 0.42
C MET A 91 1.87 -10.18 0.18
N ASP A 92 1.35 -9.13 -0.45
CA ASP A 92 -0.09 -8.80 -0.54
C ASP A 92 -0.74 -8.78 0.85
N GLU A 93 -0.04 -8.19 1.83
CA GLU A 93 -0.46 -8.15 3.23
C GLU A 93 -0.50 -6.73 3.77
N SER A 94 -1.31 -6.54 4.82
CA SER A 94 -1.36 -5.29 5.57
C SER A 94 -0.95 -5.51 7.03
N ILE A 95 -0.38 -4.48 7.64
CA ILE A 95 0.10 -4.50 9.04
C ILE A 95 -1.05 -4.72 10.04
N ALA A 96 -2.30 -4.45 9.67
CA ALA A 96 -3.46 -4.49 10.55
C ALA A 96 -3.68 -5.82 11.31
N ASN A 97 -3.08 -6.92 10.85
CA ASN A 97 -3.22 -8.25 11.45
C ASN A 97 -1.91 -8.82 12.03
N SER A 98 -0.85 -8.02 12.14
CA SER A 98 0.43 -8.54 12.63
C SER A 98 0.45 -8.70 14.14
N PRO A 99 1.01 -9.81 14.67
CA PRO A 99 1.16 -9.98 16.10
C PRO A 99 2.14 -8.94 16.66
N LEU A 100 1.79 -8.33 17.79
CA LEU A 100 2.71 -7.53 18.59
C LEU A 100 3.76 -8.48 19.17
N THR A 101 4.96 -8.45 18.64
CA THR A 101 6.11 -9.21 19.18
C THR A 101 7.02 -8.24 19.91
N ASP A 102 7.67 -8.73 20.97
CA ASP A 102 8.60 -7.98 21.81
C ASP A 102 9.98 -7.84 21.11
N MET A 103 9.96 -7.39 19.85
CA MET A 103 11.15 -7.23 19.00
C MET A 103 11.73 -5.82 19.19
N SER A 104 13.04 -5.70 19.37
CA SER A 104 13.71 -4.40 19.40
C SER A 104 13.71 -3.73 18.02
N VAL A 105 13.84 -2.40 17.97
CA VAL A 105 13.91 -1.64 16.69
C VAL A 105 15.14 -2.05 15.89
N GLU A 106 16.25 -2.33 16.57
CA GLU A 106 17.50 -2.75 15.93
C GLU A 106 17.36 -4.14 15.27
N GLU A 107 16.75 -5.11 15.98
CA GLU A 107 16.44 -6.43 15.41
C GLU A 107 15.49 -6.33 14.22
N ALA A 108 14.44 -5.51 14.32
CA ALA A 108 13.51 -5.28 13.24
C ALA A 108 14.21 -4.70 11.99
N THR A 109 15.08 -3.72 12.19
CA THR A 109 15.88 -3.12 11.12
C THR A 109 16.79 -4.14 10.44
N ASN A 110 17.45 -5.00 11.23
CA ASN A 110 18.33 -6.05 10.70
C ASN A 110 17.55 -7.10 9.90
N VAL A 111 16.37 -7.50 10.36
CA VAL A 111 15.50 -8.45 9.64
C VAL A 111 15.08 -7.88 8.29
N ILE A 112 14.60 -6.62 8.25
CA ILE A 112 14.15 -5.98 7.02
C ILE A 112 15.30 -5.82 6.04
N ASN A 113 16.46 -5.30 6.48
CA ASN A 113 17.62 -5.12 5.62
C ASN A 113 18.12 -6.45 5.05
N ASN A 114 18.26 -7.49 5.88
CA ASN A 114 18.72 -8.80 5.40
C ASN A 114 17.82 -9.40 4.32
N ILE A 115 16.50 -9.28 4.46
CA ILE A 115 15.56 -9.81 3.48
C ILE A 115 15.53 -8.93 2.22
N ASP A 116 15.57 -7.62 2.37
CA ASP A 116 15.64 -6.67 1.26
C ASP A 116 16.89 -6.91 0.41
N ASP A 117 18.06 -7.08 1.04
CA ASP A 117 19.32 -7.37 0.36
C ASP A 117 19.26 -8.70 -0.41
N GLN A 118 18.74 -9.78 0.20
CA GLN A 118 18.56 -11.05 -0.49
C GLN A 118 17.60 -10.96 -1.69
N ILE A 119 16.51 -10.22 -1.57
CA ILE A 119 15.56 -10.01 -2.66
C ILE A 119 16.21 -9.17 -3.77
N LYS A 120 17.02 -8.18 -3.41
CA LYS A 120 17.75 -7.35 -4.37
C LYS A 120 18.74 -8.17 -5.19
N ASP A 121 19.52 -9.02 -4.53
CA ASP A 121 20.46 -9.91 -5.22
C ASP A 121 19.74 -10.83 -6.23
N LEU A 122 18.58 -11.41 -5.83
CA LEU A 122 17.78 -12.24 -6.71
C LEU A 122 17.15 -11.45 -7.88
N LYS A 123 16.74 -10.21 -7.64
CA LYS A 123 16.25 -9.31 -8.71
C LYS A 123 17.38 -8.90 -9.68
N GLU A 124 18.60 -8.72 -9.21
CA GLU A 124 19.77 -8.50 -10.07
C GLU A 124 20.08 -9.71 -10.93
N GLU A 125 19.94 -10.94 -10.37
CA GLU A 125 20.07 -12.19 -11.15
C GLU A 125 19.02 -12.26 -12.27
N ILE A 126 17.76 -11.93 -11.99
CA ILE A 126 16.69 -11.86 -13.01
C ILE A 126 17.02 -10.81 -14.08
N ASN A 127 17.49 -9.64 -13.68
CA ASN A 127 17.84 -8.57 -14.62
C ASN A 127 18.97 -9.01 -15.59
N THR A 128 20.00 -9.67 -15.07
CA THR A 128 21.08 -10.20 -15.90
C THR A 128 20.60 -11.28 -16.88
N LEU A 129 19.68 -12.14 -16.45
CA LEU A 129 19.06 -13.14 -17.31
C LEU A 129 18.18 -12.50 -18.38
N ASN A 130 17.42 -11.45 -18.07
CA ASN A 130 16.62 -10.72 -19.03
C ASN A 130 17.49 -10.03 -20.10
N ILE A 131 18.56 -9.35 -19.72
CA ILE A 131 19.51 -8.74 -20.67
C ILE A 131 20.07 -9.80 -21.64
N ARG A 132 20.38 -10.99 -21.12
CA ARG A 132 20.86 -12.09 -21.96
C ARG A 132 19.77 -12.62 -22.89
N LYS A 133 18.55 -12.72 -22.42
CA LYS A 133 17.38 -13.14 -23.20
C LYS A 133 17.09 -12.15 -24.33
N ASP A 134 17.13 -10.85 -24.04
CA ASP A 134 16.89 -9.81 -25.03
C ASP A 134 17.92 -9.87 -26.17
N LYS A 135 19.19 -10.06 -25.84
CA LYS A 135 20.24 -10.29 -26.85
C LYS A 135 19.99 -11.53 -27.72
N LEU A 136 19.53 -12.62 -27.11
CA LEU A 136 19.19 -13.84 -27.87
C LEU A 136 17.95 -13.63 -28.77
N ASN A 137 16.99 -12.81 -28.32
CA ASN A 137 15.84 -12.44 -29.15
C ASN A 137 16.30 -11.58 -30.35
N GLU A 138 17.17 -10.60 -30.15
CA GLU A 138 17.75 -9.80 -31.22
C GLU A 138 18.48 -10.70 -32.25
N ASP A 139 19.31 -11.65 -31.76
CA ASP A 139 19.99 -12.61 -32.62
C ASP A 139 19.00 -13.49 -33.38
N TYR A 140 17.94 -13.95 -32.72
CA TYR A 140 16.85 -14.73 -33.33
C TYR A 140 16.17 -13.97 -34.46
N ASP A 141 15.82 -12.71 -34.22
CA ASP A 141 15.14 -11.86 -35.17
C ASP A 141 16.04 -11.55 -36.39
N CYS A 142 17.34 -11.41 -36.18
CA CYS A 142 18.32 -11.26 -37.25
C CYS A 142 18.49 -12.52 -38.14
N ILE A 143 18.40 -13.72 -37.56
CA ILE A 143 18.62 -14.97 -38.27
C ILE A 143 17.32 -15.57 -38.83
N SER A 144 16.20 -15.35 -38.17
CA SER A 144 14.92 -16.01 -38.47
C SER A 144 14.41 -15.81 -39.91
N PRO A 145 14.62 -14.66 -40.59
CA PRO A 145 14.21 -14.49 -41.99
C PRO A 145 14.95 -15.41 -42.96
N PHE A 146 16.12 -15.90 -42.57
CA PHE A 146 16.99 -16.72 -43.40
C PHE A 146 16.86 -18.25 -43.15
N LYS A 147 15.83 -18.68 -42.42
CA LYS A 147 15.60 -20.10 -42.05
C LYS A 147 15.56 -21.06 -43.23
N ASN A 148 15.13 -20.59 -44.39
CA ASN A 148 15.02 -21.40 -45.60
C ASN A 148 16.37 -21.59 -46.31
N LEU A 149 17.44 -20.97 -45.83
CA LEU A 149 18.78 -21.17 -46.37
C LEU A 149 19.36 -22.50 -45.87
N GLU A 150 19.66 -23.42 -46.79
CA GLU A 150 20.17 -24.75 -46.45
C GLU A 150 21.70 -24.79 -46.23
N TYR A 151 22.37 -23.67 -46.38
CA TYR A 151 23.82 -23.56 -46.21
C TYR A 151 24.21 -23.32 -44.74
N ASP A 152 25.35 -23.93 -44.35
CA ASP A 152 25.94 -23.72 -43.03
C ASP A 152 26.44 -22.27 -42.91
N LEU A 153 25.97 -21.52 -41.92
CA LEU A 153 26.37 -20.14 -41.65
C LEU A 153 27.87 -19.99 -41.51
N LYS A 154 28.53 -20.92 -40.82
CA LYS A 154 30.00 -20.91 -40.64
C LYS A 154 30.75 -21.06 -41.95
N GLN A 155 30.23 -21.88 -42.89
CA GLN A 155 30.82 -21.99 -44.21
C GLN A 155 30.64 -20.74 -45.03
N VAL A 156 29.46 -20.12 -45.00
CA VAL A 156 29.16 -18.85 -45.68
C VAL A 156 30.03 -17.74 -45.12
N LEU A 157 30.06 -17.59 -43.78
CA LEU A 157 30.86 -16.60 -43.09
C LEU A 157 32.38 -16.76 -43.29
N GLY A 158 32.84 -17.98 -43.57
CA GLY A 158 34.25 -18.31 -43.76
C GLY A 158 34.76 -18.20 -45.22
N MET A 159 33.95 -17.82 -46.21
CA MET A 159 34.38 -17.68 -47.60
C MET A 159 35.37 -16.53 -47.80
N ASN A 160 36.56 -16.83 -48.40
CA ASN A 160 37.60 -15.81 -48.59
C ASN A 160 37.48 -15.06 -49.90
N TYR A 161 37.13 -15.73 -51.01
CA TYR A 161 37.08 -15.16 -52.35
C TYR A 161 35.72 -14.68 -52.81
N ILE A 162 34.69 -15.14 -52.11
CA ILE A 162 33.29 -14.74 -52.33
C ILE A 162 32.86 -13.98 -51.10
N LYS A 163 32.39 -12.78 -51.29
CA LYS A 163 31.76 -11.96 -50.20
C LYS A 163 30.27 -12.14 -50.29
N TYR A 164 29.63 -12.05 -49.15
CA TYR A 164 28.20 -12.19 -48.98
C TYR A 164 27.62 -11.00 -48.19
N ARG A 165 26.35 -10.72 -48.42
CA ARG A 165 25.58 -9.74 -47.59
C ARG A 165 24.19 -10.31 -47.36
N PHE A 166 23.84 -10.44 -46.10
CA PHE A 166 22.49 -10.71 -45.67
C PHE A 166 21.72 -9.38 -45.57
N GLY A 167 20.47 -9.38 -45.96
CA GLY A 167 19.66 -8.16 -45.86
C GLY A 167 18.25 -8.33 -46.40
N ARG A 168 17.63 -7.21 -46.65
CA ARG A 168 16.24 -7.12 -47.14
C ARG A 168 16.08 -6.03 -48.18
N VAL A 169 15.11 -6.24 -49.06
CA VAL A 169 14.72 -5.28 -50.10
C VAL A 169 13.23 -4.96 -49.91
N PRO A 170 12.80 -3.69 -50.01
CA PRO A 170 11.38 -3.35 -50.02
C PRO A 170 10.65 -4.07 -51.16
N ARG A 171 9.44 -4.61 -50.86
CA ARG A 171 8.70 -5.43 -51.79
C ARG A 171 8.24 -4.68 -53.04
N ASP A 172 7.96 -3.41 -52.93
CA ASP A 172 7.59 -2.50 -54.02
C ASP A 172 8.73 -2.32 -55.03
N MET A 173 9.97 -2.51 -54.63
CA MET A 173 11.16 -2.43 -55.48
C MET A 173 11.60 -3.76 -56.11
N TRP A 174 10.88 -4.86 -55.79
CA TRP A 174 11.29 -6.23 -56.20
C TRP A 174 11.37 -6.43 -57.69
N ASP A 175 10.39 -5.96 -58.46
CA ASP A 175 10.38 -6.12 -59.93
C ASP A 175 11.54 -5.37 -60.60
N SER A 176 11.86 -4.19 -60.07
CA SER A 176 13.00 -3.39 -60.50
C SER A 176 14.33 -4.12 -60.12
N PHE A 177 14.36 -4.70 -58.92
CA PHE A 177 15.48 -5.44 -58.39
C PHE A 177 15.79 -6.69 -59.23
N GLN A 178 14.80 -7.51 -59.58
CA GLN A 178 14.93 -8.66 -60.45
C GLN A 178 15.43 -8.32 -61.85
N THR A 179 14.96 -7.22 -62.42
CA THR A 179 15.37 -6.73 -63.73
C THR A 179 16.83 -6.24 -63.70
N PHE A 180 17.28 -5.66 -62.63
CA PHE A 180 18.60 -5.10 -62.47
C PHE A 180 19.69 -6.16 -62.18
N ILE A 181 19.38 -7.29 -61.53
CA ILE A 181 20.29 -8.39 -61.27
C ILE A 181 20.54 -9.25 -62.52
N ASN A 182 20.13 -8.79 -63.72
CA ASN A 182 20.36 -9.49 -64.98
C ASN A 182 21.86 -9.45 -65.41
N PRO A 183 22.30 -10.26 -66.36
CA PRO A 183 23.62 -10.93 -66.51
C PRO A 183 24.88 -10.04 -66.47
N ASP A 184 24.74 -8.75 -66.35
CA ASP A 184 25.88 -7.83 -66.28
C ASP A 184 26.43 -7.58 -64.86
N LEU A 185 25.75 -8.11 -63.82
CA LEU A 185 26.19 -7.95 -62.43
C LEU A 185 26.74 -9.35 -61.95
N ASP A 186 28.03 -9.37 -61.62
CA ASP A 186 28.66 -10.61 -61.07
C ASP A 186 28.15 -10.93 -59.64
N ALA A 187 26.86 -11.07 -59.47
CA ALA A 187 26.22 -11.34 -58.18
C ALA A 187 25.07 -12.35 -58.30
N VAL A 188 24.93 -13.18 -57.29
CA VAL A 188 23.80 -14.10 -57.17
C VAL A 188 23.02 -13.72 -55.90
N PHE A 189 21.72 -13.44 -56.05
CA PHE A 189 20.82 -13.22 -54.93
C PHE A 189 19.96 -14.46 -54.69
N ILE A 190 19.88 -14.87 -53.42
CA ILE A 190 19.03 -15.98 -52.98
C ILE A 190 18.01 -15.41 -52.03
N ASP A 191 16.72 -15.44 -52.41
CA ASP A 191 15.60 -15.05 -51.57
C ASP A 191 15.34 -16.16 -50.54
N CYS A 192 15.13 -15.75 -49.29
CA CYS A 192 14.93 -16.64 -48.16
C CYS A 192 13.53 -16.56 -47.58
N LEU A 193 12.99 -15.35 -47.48
CA LEU A 193 11.66 -15.10 -46.94
C LEU A 193 11.04 -13.89 -47.67
N VAL A 194 9.75 -14.02 -48.02
CA VAL A 194 8.96 -12.93 -48.55
C VAL A 194 7.88 -12.62 -47.51
N ASP A 195 7.90 -11.42 -46.96
CA ASP A 195 6.84 -10.94 -46.09
C ASP A 195 6.05 -9.83 -46.77
N ASN A 196 5.16 -9.13 -46.06
CA ASN A 196 4.28 -8.12 -46.63
C ASN A 196 5.05 -6.89 -47.15
N ASP A 197 6.11 -6.50 -46.47
CA ASP A 197 6.83 -5.23 -46.69
C ASP A 197 8.20 -5.45 -47.30
N PHE A 198 8.86 -6.60 -47.04
CA PHE A 198 10.22 -6.86 -47.44
C PHE A 198 10.41 -8.26 -48.03
N ILE A 199 11.43 -8.38 -48.87
CA ILE A 199 11.98 -9.64 -49.32
C ILE A 199 13.38 -9.77 -48.72
N TRP A 200 13.53 -10.80 -47.91
CA TRP A 200 14.78 -11.11 -47.20
C TRP A 200 15.60 -12.10 -48.01
N GLY A 201 16.89 -11.85 -48.11
CA GLY A 201 17.78 -12.74 -48.85
C GLY A 201 19.24 -12.45 -48.60
N VAL A 202 20.07 -13.21 -49.27
CA VAL A 202 21.51 -13.09 -49.23
C VAL A 202 22.05 -12.97 -50.65
N TYR A 203 22.96 -12.04 -50.90
CA TYR A 203 23.69 -12.03 -52.14
C TYR A 203 25.14 -12.42 -51.95
N PHE A 204 25.67 -13.00 -52.98
CA PHE A 204 27.06 -13.45 -53.10
C PHE A 204 27.70 -12.73 -54.28
N ALA A 205 28.94 -12.24 -54.09
CA ALA A 205 29.72 -11.61 -55.16
C ALA A 205 31.20 -11.88 -54.97
N PRO A 206 31.99 -11.96 -56.06
CA PRO A 206 33.45 -12.07 -55.99
C PRO A 206 34.03 -10.84 -55.25
N GLU A 207 35.13 -11.07 -54.50
CA GLU A 207 35.81 -9.98 -53.75
C GLU A 207 36.23 -8.84 -54.63
N ILE A 208 36.58 -9.12 -55.90
CA ILE A 208 37.03 -8.11 -56.87
C ILE A 208 35.88 -7.13 -57.23
N SER A 209 34.64 -7.61 -57.36
CA SER A 209 33.45 -6.83 -57.78
C SER A 209 32.55 -6.39 -56.65
N ILE A 210 32.83 -6.78 -55.38
CA ILE A 210 31.92 -6.56 -54.23
C ILE A 210 31.55 -5.09 -54.05
N LYS A 211 32.47 -4.15 -54.22
CA LYS A 211 32.21 -2.72 -54.03
C LYS A 211 31.18 -2.20 -55.05
N LYS A 212 31.33 -2.60 -56.32
CA LYS A 212 30.39 -2.20 -57.37
C LYS A 212 29.02 -2.85 -57.15
N VAL A 213 29.02 -4.06 -56.65
CA VAL A 213 27.80 -4.78 -56.31
C VAL A 213 27.10 -4.14 -55.09
N ASP A 214 27.85 -3.83 -54.02
CA ASP A 214 27.32 -3.16 -52.84
C ASP A 214 26.67 -1.83 -53.21
N GLU A 215 27.32 -1.00 -54.03
CA GLU A 215 26.76 0.31 -54.52
C GLU A 215 25.46 0.11 -55.32
N SER A 216 25.43 -0.94 -56.15
CA SER A 216 24.24 -1.27 -56.95
C SER A 216 23.06 -1.75 -56.10
N PHE A 217 23.30 -2.55 -55.09
CA PHE A 217 22.29 -3.02 -54.17
C PHE A 217 21.79 -1.89 -53.23
N GLU A 218 22.67 -0.99 -52.82
CA GLU A 218 22.35 0.19 -52.04
C GLU A 218 21.42 1.14 -52.83
N ALA A 219 21.67 1.32 -54.13
CA ALA A 219 20.82 2.09 -55.05
C ALA A 219 19.40 1.48 -55.18
N LEU A 220 19.25 0.19 -54.93
CA LEU A 220 17.97 -0.55 -54.94
C LEU A 220 17.36 -0.65 -53.51
N HIS A 221 17.82 0.17 -52.58
CA HIS A 221 17.36 0.19 -51.21
C HIS A 221 17.52 -1.15 -50.45
N PHE A 222 18.58 -1.90 -50.76
CA PHE A 222 18.94 -3.09 -50.00
C PHE A 222 19.47 -2.66 -48.61
N GLU A 223 18.80 -3.10 -47.57
CA GLU A 223 19.22 -2.87 -46.19
C GLU A 223 20.00 -4.10 -45.67
N GLN A 224 21.28 -3.89 -45.40
CA GLN A 224 22.14 -4.95 -44.91
C GLN A 224 21.83 -5.30 -43.44
N VAL A 225 21.68 -6.58 -43.14
CA VAL A 225 21.57 -7.14 -41.79
C VAL A 225 22.84 -7.90 -41.44
N LYS A 226 23.42 -7.57 -40.29
CA LYS A 226 24.61 -8.29 -39.80
C LYS A 226 24.19 -9.50 -38.97
N ILE A 227 24.50 -10.68 -39.46
CA ILE A 227 24.32 -11.93 -38.71
C ILE A 227 25.49 -12.07 -37.73
N PRO A 228 25.23 -12.40 -36.46
CA PRO A 228 26.29 -12.66 -35.48
C PRO A 228 27.14 -13.86 -35.86
N ASP A 229 28.46 -13.76 -35.70
CA ASP A 229 29.45 -14.78 -36.13
C ASP A 229 29.48 -16.02 -35.17
N ASN A 230 28.69 -16.01 -34.12
CA ASN A 230 28.75 -16.99 -33.03
C ASN A 230 27.98 -18.30 -33.31
N TYR A 231 27.24 -18.33 -34.42
CA TYR A 231 26.34 -19.43 -34.73
C TYR A 231 26.94 -20.36 -35.81
N SER A 232 26.70 -21.66 -35.67
CA SER A 232 27.14 -22.70 -36.61
C SER A 232 25.95 -23.56 -37.03
N GLY A 233 26.05 -24.20 -38.18
CA GLY A 233 24.95 -24.95 -38.77
C GLY A 233 24.04 -24.07 -39.64
N THR A 234 22.95 -24.66 -40.12
CA THR A 234 21.99 -23.91 -40.92
C THR A 234 21.24 -22.84 -40.07
N PRO A 235 20.76 -21.76 -40.70
CA PRO A 235 19.97 -20.75 -39.96
C PRO A 235 18.77 -21.33 -39.19
N ALA A 236 18.14 -22.36 -39.72
CA ALA A 236 17.06 -23.10 -39.04
C ALA A 236 17.56 -23.77 -37.75
N GLN A 237 18.74 -24.41 -37.80
CA GLN A 237 19.34 -25.01 -36.60
C GLN A 237 19.78 -23.97 -35.59
N ALA A 238 20.35 -22.83 -36.04
CA ALA A 238 20.72 -21.72 -35.18
C ALA A 238 19.51 -21.15 -34.46
N CYS A 239 18.41 -20.91 -35.16
CA CYS A 239 17.14 -20.46 -34.57
C CYS A 239 16.57 -21.43 -33.53
N MET A 240 16.66 -22.75 -33.83
CA MET A 240 16.21 -23.80 -32.89
C MET A 240 17.06 -23.79 -31.60
N ASN A 241 18.36 -23.64 -31.74
CA ASN A 241 19.27 -23.56 -30.58
C ASN A 241 19.04 -22.28 -29.75
N ILE A 242 18.81 -21.15 -30.40
CA ILE A 242 18.49 -19.91 -29.73
C ILE A 242 17.16 -20.03 -28.97
N ALA A 243 16.12 -20.54 -29.62
CA ALA A 243 14.81 -20.75 -28.99
C ALA A 243 14.91 -21.68 -27.77
N LYS A 244 15.72 -22.73 -27.85
CA LYS A 244 16.03 -23.62 -26.72
C LYS A 244 16.71 -22.85 -25.58
N SER A 245 17.72 -22.04 -25.90
CA SER A 245 18.45 -21.23 -24.91
C SER A 245 17.54 -20.20 -24.24
N ILE A 246 16.61 -19.57 -24.97
CA ILE A 246 15.61 -18.66 -24.42
C ILE A 246 14.69 -19.42 -23.45
N SER A 247 14.22 -20.61 -23.83
CA SER A 247 13.39 -21.44 -22.94
C SER A 247 14.11 -21.84 -21.65
N GLU A 248 15.39 -22.17 -21.74
CA GLU A 248 16.23 -22.49 -20.57
C GLU A 248 16.42 -21.27 -19.65
N ILE A 249 16.53 -20.06 -20.21
CA ILE A 249 16.60 -18.81 -19.43
C ILE A 249 15.26 -18.54 -18.77
N ASP A 250 14.13 -18.72 -19.46
CA ASP A 250 12.80 -18.55 -18.89
C ASP A 250 12.54 -19.49 -17.71
N GLU A 251 13.01 -20.73 -17.81
CA GLU A 251 12.92 -21.67 -16.69
C GLU A 251 13.77 -21.22 -15.48
N LYS A 252 14.97 -20.69 -15.74
CA LYS A 252 15.81 -20.11 -14.68
C LYS A 252 15.15 -18.91 -14.01
N ILE A 253 14.57 -17.99 -14.79
CA ILE A 253 13.85 -16.83 -14.26
C ILE A 253 12.71 -17.29 -13.36
N ARG A 254 11.87 -18.24 -13.80
CA ARG A 254 10.78 -18.81 -12.97
C ARG A 254 11.31 -19.44 -11.68
N THR A 255 12.46 -20.09 -11.74
CA THR A 255 13.09 -20.69 -10.56
C THR A 255 13.50 -19.62 -9.56
N VAL A 256 14.10 -18.51 -10.02
CA VAL A 256 14.51 -17.40 -9.16
C VAL A 256 13.27 -16.68 -8.58
N GLU A 257 12.23 -16.47 -9.37
CA GLU A 257 10.94 -15.91 -8.91
C GLU A 257 10.31 -16.79 -7.83
N SER A 258 10.34 -18.11 -8.01
CA SER A 258 9.89 -19.07 -7.00
C SER A 258 10.72 -19.00 -5.71
N ARG A 259 12.03 -18.76 -5.81
CA ARG A 259 12.90 -18.56 -4.64
C ARG A 259 12.54 -17.29 -3.89
N ILE A 260 12.23 -16.18 -4.57
CA ILE A 260 11.77 -14.94 -3.96
C ILE A 260 10.46 -15.19 -3.20
N SER A 261 9.47 -15.83 -3.83
CA SER A 261 8.19 -16.12 -3.18
C SER A 261 8.35 -17.03 -1.96
N THR A 262 9.22 -18.01 -2.03
CA THR A 262 9.52 -18.93 -0.90
C THR A 262 10.22 -18.18 0.23
N LEU A 263 11.20 -17.33 -0.06
CA LEU A 263 11.90 -16.51 0.92
C LEU A 263 10.93 -15.62 1.69
N VAL A 264 10.02 -14.97 0.98
CA VAL A 264 8.98 -14.09 1.54
C VAL A 264 8.01 -14.89 2.42
N GLN A 265 7.53 -16.06 1.96
CA GLN A 265 6.58 -16.87 2.70
C GLN A 265 7.17 -17.50 3.98
N VAL A 266 8.40 -18.00 3.91
CA VAL A 266 9.09 -18.60 5.08
C VAL A 266 9.31 -17.54 6.17
N ASN A 267 9.63 -16.31 5.80
CA ASN A 267 9.93 -15.24 6.75
C ASN A 267 8.71 -14.35 7.07
N LYS A 268 7.52 -14.68 6.56
CA LYS A 268 6.33 -13.85 6.61
C LYS A 268 6.02 -13.32 8.02
N SER A 269 5.97 -14.18 9.03
CA SER A 269 5.64 -13.77 10.40
C SER A 269 6.69 -12.82 10.99
N HIS A 270 7.98 -13.09 10.75
CA HIS A 270 9.06 -12.25 11.24
C HIS A 270 9.07 -10.88 10.55
N VAL A 271 8.85 -10.85 9.23
CA VAL A 271 8.78 -9.60 8.47
C VAL A 271 7.59 -8.76 8.91
N LEU A 272 6.40 -9.35 9.06
CA LEU A 272 5.22 -8.64 9.54
C LEU A 272 5.45 -8.01 10.92
N SER A 273 6.07 -8.75 11.85
CA SER A 273 6.41 -8.24 13.19
C SER A 273 7.43 -7.11 13.11
N ALA A 274 8.46 -7.25 12.26
CA ALA A 274 9.48 -6.23 12.06
C ALA A 274 8.89 -4.96 11.43
N CYS A 275 8.06 -5.08 10.39
CA CYS A 275 7.38 -3.96 9.76
C CYS A 275 6.49 -3.20 10.75
N ASN A 276 5.70 -3.92 11.55
CA ASN A 276 4.88 -3.31 12.60
C ASN A 276 5.73 -2.54 13.63
N ARG A 277 6.87 -3.12 14.05
CA ARG A 277 7.77 -2.45 14.98
C ARG A 277 8.39 -1.17 14.41
N ILE A 278 8.78 -1.18 13.13
CA ILE A 278 9.32 0.00 12.45
C ILE A 278 8.25 1.07 12.27
N GLU A 279 7.01 0.70 11.93
CA GLU A 279 5.91 1.65 11.79
C GLU A 279 5.61 2.35 13.11
N ILE A 280 5.61 1.60 14.23
CA ILE A 280 5.45 2.17 15.57
C ILE A 280 6.63 3.13 15.89
N ALA A 281 7.86 2.72 15.60
CA ALA A 281 9.04 3.54 15.84
C ALA A 281 9.04 4.83 15.01
N TYR A 282 8.62 4.72 13.73
CA TYR A 282 8.46 5.87 12.85
C TYR A 282 7.39 6.83 13.36
N GLY A 283 6.21 6.30 13.73
CA GLY A 283 5.12 7.09 14.29
C GLY A 283 5.49 7.79 15.59
N ASN A 284 6.17 7.08 16.50
CA ASN A 284 6.65 7.66 17.76
C ASN A 284 7.67 8.78 17.52
N PHE A 285 8.55 8.61 16.53
CA PHE A 285 9.49 9.67 16.15
C PHE A 285 8.77 10.90 15.57
N ASP A 286 7.74 10.70 14.77
CA ASP A 286 6.99 11.80 14.13
C ASP A 286 6.19 12.65 15.14
N VAL A 287 5.86 12.10 16.31
CA VAL A 287 5.29 12.87 17.45
C VAL A 287 6.18 14.06 17.81
N ARG A 288 7.51 13.93 17.67
CA ARG A 288 8.46 15.01 17.92
C ARG A 288 8.21 16.27 17.07
N LYS A 289 7.63 16.11 15.88
CA LYS A 289 7.28 17.24 14.98
C LYS A 289 6.23 18.17 15.59
N LEU A 290 5.43 17.65 16.53
CA LEU A 290 4.45 18.42 17.29
C LEU A 290 5.06 19.11 18.52
N ALA A 291 6.28 18.71 18.91
CA ALA A 291 6.98 19.31 20.05
C ALA A 291 7.54 20.69 19.71
N ALA A 292 7.56 21.56 20.69
CA ALA A 292 8.34 22.79 20.70
C ALA A 292 9.60 22.61 21.54
N CYS A 293 10.68 23.33 21.19
CA CYS A 293 11.91 23.37 21.97
C CYS A 293 12.15 24.78 22.49
N THR A 294 12.68 24.89 23.71
CA THR A 294 13.08 26.18 24.27
C THR A 294 14.35 26.69 23.59
N ARG A 295 14.47 28.01 23.44
CA ARG A 295 15.61 28.70 22.79
C ARG A 295 16.77 28.95 23.73
N ASP A 296 16.61 28.68 25.04
CA ASP A 296 17.58 29.08 26.06
C ASP A 296 18.79 28.15 26.14
N SER A 297 19.94 28.71 26.43
CA SER A 297 21.24 28.32 25.89
C SER A 297 22.01 27.22 26.62
N ASN A 298 21.53 26.67 27.70
CA ASN A 298 22.32 25.67 28.45
C ASN A 298 21.65 24.27 28.47
N ILE A 299 20.34 24.20 28.56
CA ILE A 299 19.60 22.94 28.48
C ILE A 299 18.36 23.21 27.59
N VAL A 300 18.27 22.50 26.48
CA VAL A 300 17.13 22.56 25.61
C VAL A 300 16.05 21.63 26.14
N PHE A 301 14.90 22.19 26.48
CA PHE A 301 13.71 21.44 26.85
C PHE A 301 12.80 21.21 25.67
N HIS A 302 12.21 20.02 25.57
CA HIS A 302 11.07 19.76 24.71
C HIS A 302 9.77 20.05 25.46
N ILE A 303 8.77 20.47 24.73
CA ILE A 303 7.41 20.69 25.22
C ILE A 303 6.44 19.99 24.28
N LEU A 304 5.68 19.05 24.82
CA LEU A 304 4.57 18.37 24.13
C LEU A 304 3.28 18.81 24.79
N CYS A 305 2.25 19.04 23.99
CA CYS A 305 0.94 19.38 24.53
C CYS A 305 -0.19 18.68 23.74
N GLY A 306 -1.31 18.51 24.40
CA GLY A 306 -2.46 17.87 23.76
C GLY A 306 -3.66 17.72 24.70
N TRP A 307 -4.74 17.18 24.15
CA TRP A 307 -5.97 16.92 24.87
C TRP A 307 -6.10 15.46 25.25
N MET A 308 -6.48 15.19 26.47
CA MET A 308 -6.78 13.85 26.96
C MET A 308 -7.96 13.87 27.96
N ALA A 309 -8.55 12.71 28.22
CA ALA A 309 -9.59 12.61 29.22
C ALA A 309 -9.04 13.05 30.59
N THR A 310 -9.81 13.85 31.32
CA THR A 310 -9.39 14.42 32.62
C THR A 310 -8.92 13.35 33.60
N LYS A 311 -9.55 12.16 33.58
CA LYS A 311 -9.16 11.02 34.42
C LYS A 311 -7.75 10.53 34.08
N ASP A 312 -7.49 10.37 32.77
CA ASP A 312 -6.20 9.90 32.27
C ASP A 312 -5.10 10.95 32.52
N ALA A 313 -5.46 12.25 32.41
CA ALA A 313 -4.57 13.36 32.73
C ALA A 313 -4.11 13.35 34.20
N LEU A 314 -5.03 13.12 35.12
CA LEU A 314 -4.70 13.01 36.56
C LEU A 314 -3.83 11.77 36.84
N SER A 315 -4.09 10.65 36.18
CA SER A 315 -3.27 9.43 36.29
C SER A 315 -1.86 9.66 35.75
N LEU A 316 -1.74 10.33 34.61
CA LEU A 316 -0.46 10.70 34.01
C LEU A 316 0.33 11.65 34.92
N GLN A 317 -0.34 12.64 35.51
CA GLN A 317 0.29 13.56 36.45
C GLN A 317 0.85 12.82 37.67
N ALA A 318 0.08 11.89 38.26
CA ALA A 318 0.52 11.09 39.38
C ALA A 318 1.71 10.16 39.03
N GLU A 319 1.75 9.60 37.82
CA GLU A 319 2.87 8.79 37.33
C GLU A 319 4.16 9.64 37.14
N THR A 320 4.02 10.88 36.73
CA THR A 320 5.15 11.79 36.46
C THR A 320 5.65 12.53 37.69
N GLU A 321 4.90 12.56 38.80
CA GLU A 321 5.33 13.25 40.05
C GLU A 321 6.67 12.77 40.59
N ASN A 322 7.00 11.50 40.40
CA ASN A 322 8.24 10.92 40.90
C ASN A 322 9.41 11.01 39.91
N ASP A 323 9.20 11.57 38.71
CA ASP A 323 10.23 11.71 37.69
C ASP A 323 10.80 13.14 37.66
N PRO A 324 12.05 13.32 38.13
CA PRO A 324 12.69 14.65 38.26
C PRO A 324 12.91 15.31 36.85
N ASN A 325 12.87 14.55 35.79
CA ASN A 325 13.13 15.03 34.43
C ASN A 325 11.86 15.40 33.64
N VAL A 326 10.67 15.16 34.19
CA VAL A 326 9.40 15.42 33.49
C VAL A 326 8.51 16.30 34.35
N VAL A 327 8.04 17.38 33.76
CA VAL A 327 7.06 18.25 34.38
C VAL A 327 5.73 18.11 33.62
N CYS A 328 4.69 17.64 34.31
CA CYS A 328 3.34 17.53 33.78
C CYS A 328 2.47 18.64 34.34
N MET A 329 1.92 19.48 33.49
CA MET A 329 0.96 20.54 33.84
C MET A 329 -0.40 20.23 33.22
N ILE A 330 -1.45 20.30 34.04
CA ILE A 330 -2.83 20.13 33.58
C ILE A 330 -3.52 21.49 33.63
N ASP A 331 -3.96 21.97 32.50
CA ASP A 331 -4.77 23.18 32.43
C ASP A 331 -6.24 22.78 32.31
N ASN A 332 -6.96 23.05 33.41
CA ASN A 332 -8.42 22.81 33.48
C ASN A 332 -9.23 24.05 33.07
N LYS A 333 -8.57 25.18 32.82
CA LYS A 333 -9.23 26.40 32.33
C LYS A 333 -9.28 26.32 30.81
N THR A 334 -10.44 26.03 30.29
CA THR A 334 -10.77 26.28 28.88
C THR A 334 -10.70 27.79 28.67
N ASP A 335 -9.55 28.30 28.21
CA ASP A 335 -9.55 29.61 27.56
C ASP A 335 -10.52 29.56 26.40
N GLU A 336 -11.35 30.60 26.25
CA GLU A 336 -12.36 30.69 25.17
C GLU A 336 -11.75 30.52 23.76
N SER A 337 -10.42 30.62 23.65
CA SER A 337 -9.66 30.43 22.42
C SER A 337 -9.34 28.94 22.10
N LYS A 338 -9.39 28.02 23.08
CA LYS A 338 -9.03 26.61 22.92
C LYS A 338 -10.27 25.74 23.05
N VAL A 339 -10.71 25.18 21.92
CA VAL A 339 -11.88 24.29 21.87
C VAL A 339 -11.39 22.83 22.00
N PRO A 340 -11.75 22.14 23.11
CA PRO A 340 -11.38 20.73 23.28
C PRO A 340 -11.99 19.87 22.18
N PRO A 341 -11.29 18.80 21.76
CA PRO A 341 -11.84 17.80 20.85
C PRO A 341 -12.97 17.04 21.52
N THR A 342 -13.98 16.67 20.75
CA THR A 342 -15.13 15.92 21.24
C THR A 342 -14.85 14.42 21.21
N LYS A 343 -14.79 13.78 22.39
CA LYS A 343 -14.73 12.33 22.53
C LYS A 343 -16.09 11.79 22.96
N LEU A 344 -16.71 10.98 22.07
CA LEU A 344 -18.00 10.35 22.35
C LEU A 344 -17.80 9.15 23.29
N LYS A 345 -18.70 9.01 24.28
CA LYS A 345 -18.76 7.85 25.18
C LYS A 345 -20.18 7.31 25.23
N ASN A 346 -20.50 6.44 24.32
CA ASN A 346 -21.82 5.87 24.19
C ASN A 346 -21.95 4.47 24.80
N PRO A 347 -23.14 4.08 25.28
CA PRO A 347 -23.41 2.73 25.75
C PRO A 347 -23.22 1.71 24.62
N LYS A 348 -22.90 0.47 24.97
CA LYS A 348 -22.51 -0.59 24.02
C LYS A 348 -23.48 -0.79 22.85
N PHE A 349 -24.81 -0.59 23.07
CA PHE A 349 -25.81 -0.72 22.02
C PHE A 349 -25.82 0.46 21.03
N ALA A 350 -25.50 1.66 21.49
CA ALA A 350 -25.47 2.87 20.66
C ALA A 350 -24.08 3.08 20.02
N LYS A 351 -23.01 2.53 20.61
CA LYS A 351 -21.64 2.71 20.14
C LYS A 351 -21.43 2.43 18.64
N PRO A 352 -22.02 1.41 18.00
CA PRO A 352 -21.88 1.22 16.56
C PRO A 352 -22.43 2.38 15.74
N PHE A 353 -23.44 3.09 16.23
CA PHE A 353 -24.08 4.21 15.54
C PHE A 353 -23.24 5.51 15.59
N GLU A 354 -22.18 5.56 16.41
CA GLU A 354 -21.17 6.65 16.36
C GLU A 354 -20.56 6.79 14.96
N MET A 355 -20.55 5.70 14.17
CA MET A 355 -20.08 5.73 12.79
C MET A 355 -20.88 6.74 11.95
N TYR A 356 -22.20 6.78 12.10
CA TYR A 356 -23.03 7.74 11.38
C TYR A 356 -22.78 9.19 11.84
N VAL A 357 -22.67 9.41 13.15
CA VAL A 357 -22.35 10.72 13.68
C VAL A 357 -21.00 11.23 13.19
N LYS A 358 -19.98 10.35 13.20
CA LYS A 358 -18.65 10.67 12.68
C LYS A 358 -18.63 10.97 11.18
N MET A 359 -19.50 10.32 10.39
CA MET A 359 -19.62 10.60 8.94
C MET A 359 -20.18 12.01 8.65
N TYR A 360 -21.12 12.48 9.46
CA TYR A 360 -21.70 13.82 9.31
C TYR A 360 -20.85 14.92 9.96
N GLY A 361 -20.04 14.57 10.94
CA GLY A 361 -19.23 15.46 11.74
C GLY A 361 -19.55 15.36 13.24
N LEU A 362 -18.50 15.40 14.07
CA LEU A 362 -18.66 15.36 15.51
C LEU A 362 -19.32 16.64 16.01
N PRO A 363 -20.23 16.57 17.01
CA PRO A 363 -20.77 17.73 17.66
C PRO A 363 -19.65 18.53 18.35
N LYS A 364 -19.81 19.83 18.49
CA LYS A 364 -18.82 20.64 19.23
C LYS A 364 -18.78 20.22 20.69
N TYR A 365 -17.64 20.44 21.32
CA TYR A 365 -17.46 20.15 22.75
C TYR A 365 -18.51 20.86 23.57
N GLY A 366 -19.26 20.12 24.41
CA GLY A 366 -20.36 20.63 25.20
C GLY A 366 -21.73 20.63 24.50
N GLU A 367 -21.82 20.26 23.22
CA GLU A 367 -23.09 20.06 22.53
C GLU A 367 -23.68 18.66 22.82
N PHE A 368 -24.95 18.49 22.49
CA PHE A 368 -25.69 17.25 22.66
C PHE A 368 -25.16 16.16 21.70
N ASP A 369 -24.89 14.96 22.21
CA ASP A 369 -24.53 13.79 21.40
C ASP A 369 -25.80 13.14 20.82
N PRO A 370 -26.02 13.21 19.51
CA PRO A 370 -27.21 12.63 18.86
C PRO A 370 -27.15 11.10 18.69
N THR A 371 -26.06 10.43 19.08
CA THR A 371 -25.83 9.01 18.75
C THR A 371 -26.95 8.09 19.25
N ILE A 372 -27.40 8.29 20.48
CA ILE A 372 -28.50 7.47 21.05
C ILE A 372 -29.81 7.71 20.31
N PHE A 373 -30.10 8.97 19.99
CA PHE A 373 -31.28 9.35 19.22
C PHE A 373 -31.25 8.75 17.82
N VAL A 374 -30.12 8.82 17.14
CA VAL A 374 -29.90 8.20 15.83
C VAL A 374 -30.05 6.68 15.92
N ALA A 375 -29.50 6.03 16.95
CA ALA A 375 -29.62 4.59 17.13
C ALA A 375 -31.08 4.13 17.24
N ILE A 376 -31.89 4.83 18.07
CA ILE A 376 -33.29 4.50 18.27
C ILE A 376 -34.11 4.79 17.00
N THR A 377 -34.03 6.01 16.49
CA THR A 377 -34.85 6.44 15.33
C THR A 377 -34.53 5.66 14.08
N TYR A 378 -33.25 5.44 13.78
CA TYR A 378 -32.82 4.65 12.62
C TYR A 378 -33.35 3.21 12.71
N SER A 379 -33.13 2.54 13.85
CA SER A 379 -33.60 1.16 14.04
C SER A 379 -35.12 1.04 13.93
N LEU A 380 -35.87 1.95 14.57
CA LEU A 380 -37.34 1.94 14.52
C LEU A 380 -37.88 2.23 13.12
N LEU A 381 -37.34 3.24 12.42
CA LEU A 381 -37.80 3.58 11.07
C LEU A 381 -37.48 2.47 10.08
N PHE A 382 -36.28 1.87 10.17
CA PHE A 382 -35.95 0.72 9.36
C PHE A 382 -36.89 -0.45 9.60
N GLY A 383 -37.14 -0.78 10.88
CA GLY A 383 -38.06 -1.84 11.28
C GLY A 383 -39.47 -1.63 10.78
N ALA A 384 -40.00 -0.40 10.90
CA ALA A 384 -41.32 -0.05 10.43
C ALA A 384 -41.46 -0.11 8.90
N MET A 385 -40.40 0.27 8.18
CA MET A 385 -40.36 0.27 6.71
C MET A 385 -40.21 -1.15 6.14
N PHE A 386 -39.36 -1.97 6.74
CA PHE A 386 -39.06 -3.33 6.28
C PHE A 386 -39.68 -4.43 7.15
N GLY A 387 -40.80 -4.15 7.83
CA GLY A 387 -41.44 -5.05 8.77
C GLY A 387 -41.76 -6.45 8.24
N ASP A 388 -40.79 -7.33 8.30
CA ASP A 388 -40.90 -8.76 7.94
C ASP A 388 -40.17 -9.62 8.95
N LEU A 389 -40.90 -10.58 9.57
CA LEU A 389 -40.32 -11.40 10.60
C LEU A 389 -39.21 -12.31 10.13
N GLY A 390 -39.38 -12.97 8.97
CA GLY A 390 -38.40 -13.93 8.45
C GLY A 390 -37.13 -13.25 7.96
N GLN A 391 -37.27 -12.23 7.14
CA GLN A 391 -36.12 -11.44 6.62
C GLN A 391 -35.42 -10.69 7.77
N GLY A 392 -36.17 -10.10 8.70
CA GLY A 392 -35.62 -9.42 9.87
C GLY A 392 -34.76 -10.32 10.74
N LEU A 393 -35.23 -11.56 11.03
CA LEU A 393 -34.46 -12.54 11.79
C LEU A 393 -33.17 -12.96 11.03
N CYS A 394 -33.23 -13.14 9.72
CA CYS A 394 -32.04 -13.45 8.92
C CYS A 394 -31.00 -12.32 8.99
N ILE A 395 -31.43 -11.06 8.79
CA ILE A 395 -30.56 -9.89 8.87
C ILE A 395 -29.96 -9.75 10.28
N PHE A 396 -30.80 -9.94 11.32
CA PHE A 396 -30.36 -9.92 12.71
C PHE A 396 -29.27 -10.98 12.97
N ALA A 397 -29.51 -12.23 12.58
CA ALA A 397 -28.58 -13.33 12.83
C ALA A 397 -27.25 -13.14 12.07
N ILE A 398 -27.32 -12.81 10.78
CA ILE A 398 -26.12 -12.58 9.95
C ILE A 398 -25.34 -11.37 10.48
N GLY A 399 -26.02 -10.26 10.76
CA GLY A 399 -25.39 -9.07 11.31
C GLY A 399 -24.71 -9.33 12.65
N LEU A 400 -25.36 -10.07 13.54
CA LEU A 400 -24.80 -10.44 14.84
C LEU A 400 -23.56 -11.33 14.70
N ILE A 401 -23.63 -12.38 13.86
CA ILE A 401 -22.50 -13.29 13.63
C ILE A 401 -21.29 -12.52 13.07
N VAL A 402 -21.51 -11.70 12.06
CA VAL A 402 -20.41 -10.90 11.47
C VAL A 402 -19.84 -9.91 12.48
N TYR A 403 -20.68 -9.28 13.30
CA TYR A 403 -20.20 -8.38 14.35
C TYR A 403 -19.37 -9.11 15.42
N LEU A 404 -19.79 -10.30 15.84
CA LEU A 404 -19.04 -11.09 16.83
C LEU A 404 -17.68 -11.55 16.31
N ILE A 405 -17.59 -11.91 15.01
CA ILE A 405 -16.35 -12.39 14.40
C ILE A 405 -15.41 -11.24 14.03
N LYS A 406 -15.91 -10.21 13.34
CA LYS A 406 -15.08 -9.15 12.74
C LYS A 406 -15.19 -7.81 13.46
N LYS A 407 -16.08 -7.64 14.42
CA LYS A 407 -16.36 -6.39 15.17
C LYS A 407 -16.63 -5.16 14.27
N ILE A 408 -17.19 -5.36 13.07
CA ILE A 408 -17.52 -4.30 12.13
C ILE A 408 -18.75 -3.53 12.64
N PRO A 409 -18.69 -2.19 12.86
CA PRO A 409 -19.81 -1.41 13.38
C PRO A 409 -21.08 -1.51 12.52
N LEU A 410 -20.96 -1.51 11.20
CA LEU A 410 -22.06 -1.64 10.26
C LEU A 410 -22.86 -2.93 10.47
N ALA A 411 -22.19 -4.04 10.78
CA ALA A 411 -22.86 -5.32 11.04
C ALA A 411 -23.72 -5.26 12.31
N ALA A 412 -23.29 -4.55 13.35
CA ALA A 412 -24.08 -4.33 14.55
C ALA A 412 -25.31 -3.44 14.27
N ILE A 413 -25.17 -2.41 13.43
CA ILE A 413 -26.28 -1.56 12.99
C ILE A 413 -27.32 -2.38 12.22
N LEU A 414 -26.89 -3.22 11.28
CA LEU A 414 -27.78 -4.12 10.53
C LEU A 414 -28.46 -5.13 11.45
N SER A 415 -27.76 -5.64 12.46
CA SER A 415 -28.35 -6.52 13.46
C SER A 415 -29.45 -5.82 14.26
N ALA A 416 -29.21 -4.58 14.72
CA ALA A 416 -30.24 -3.81 15.43
C ALA A 416 -31.46 -3.52 14.53
N ALA A 417 -31.23 -3.13 13.28
CA ALA A 417 -32.28 -2.91 12.29
C ALA A 417 -33.06 -4.20 11.94
N GLY A 418 -32.39 -5.34 11.84
CA GLY A 418 -33.03 -6.64 11.63
C GLY A 418 -33.89 -7.06 12.82
N PHE A 419 -33.45 -6.80 14.06
CA PHE A 419 -34.23 -7.07 15.25
C PHE A 419 -35.53 -6.26 15.30
N THR A 420 -35.48 -4.96 15.02
CA THR A 420 -36.67 -4.12 14.96
C THR A 420 -37.57 -4.50 13.78
N SER A 421 -37.02 -4.85 12.62
CA SER A 421 -37.77 -5.38 11.47
C SER A 421 -38.56 -6.65 11.84
N ALA A 422 -37.94 -7.57 12.58
CA ALA A 422 -38.62 -8.78 13.05
C ALA A 422 -39.81 -8.46 13.99
N ILE A 423 -39.66 -7.46 14.89
CA ILE A 423 -40.73 -6.99 15.77
C ILE A 423 -41.89 -6.40 14.97
N PHE A 424 -41.61 -5.52 14.04
CA PHE A 424 -42.65 -4.92 13.18
C PHE A 424 -43.27 -5.95 12.23
N GLY A 425 -42.46 -6.93 11.73
CA GLY A 425 -42.97 -8.07 10.95
C GLY A 425 -43.98 -8.92 11.71
N LEU A 426 -43.75 -9.11 13.01
CA LEU A 426 -44.71 -9.80 13.88
C LEU A 426 -46.02 -8.98 14.05
N LEU A 427 -45.90 -7.64 14.18
CA LEU A 427 -47.05 -6.75 14.29
C LEU A 427 -47.86 -6.69 12.98
N TYR A 428 -47.19 -6.72 11.84
CA TYR A 428 -47.80 -6.68 10.52
C TYR A 428 -48.33 -8.05 10.05
N GLY A 429 -47.87 -9.13 10.69
CA GLY A 429 -48.19 -10.49 10.30
C GLY A 429 -47.48 -10.95 9.02
N SER A 430 -46.39 -10.32 8.66
CA SER A 430 -45.58 -10.63 7.45
C SER A 430 -44.41 -11.57 7.76
N VAL A 431 -44.27 -12.64 6.99
CA VAL A 431 -43.17 -13.61 7.07
C VAL A 431 -42.68 -13.91 5.66
N PHE A 432 -41.45 -13.56 5.35
CA PHE A 432 -40.82 -13.65 4.02
C PHE A 432 -41.68 -13.06 2.88
N GLY A 433 -42.36 -11.93 3.15
CA GLY A 433 -43.22 -11.26 2.19
C GLY A 433 -44.63 -11.89 2.04
N PHE A 434 -44.95 -12.95 2.78
CA PHE A 434 -46.30 -13.52 2.81
C PHE A 434 -47.10 -12.85 3.94
N GLU A 435 -48.19 -12.18 3.60
CA GLU A 435 -49.11 -11.58 4.55
C GLU A 435 -50.14 -12.58 5.05
N GLY A 436 -50.50 -12.53 6.33
CA GLY A 436 -51.53 -13.37 6.93
C GLY A 436 -51.10 -14.76 7.36
N VAL A 437 -49.80 -15.06 7.40
CA VAL A 437 -49.27 -16.32 7.92
C VAL A 437 -49.44 -16.42 9.43
N ILE A 438 -49.46 -15.31 10.13
CA ILE A 438 -49.71 -15.23 11.59
C ILE A 438 -51.16 -14.83 11.77
N PRO A 439 -52.02 -15.68 12.45
CA PRO A 439 -53.42 -15.33 12.68
C PRO A 439 -53.51 -14.07 13.55
N LYS A 440 -54.33 -13.10 13.11
CA LYS A 440 -54.59 -11.78 13.75
C LYS A 440 -55.27 -11.86 15.15
N ASN A 441 -55.12 -12.92 15.92
CA ASN A 441 -55.77 -13.12 17.22
C ASN A 441 -54.85 -12.77 18.41
N MET A 442 -54.06 -11.71 18.31
CA MET A 442 -53.41 -11.11 19.48
C MET A 442 -53.55 -9.57 19.38
N GLY A 443 -54.75 -9.10 19.51
CA GLY A 443 -55.09 -7.68 19.66
C GLY A 443 -56.24 -7.56 20.62
#